data_a537a2a753d917397778783074961ab1
#
_entry.id   a537a2a753d917397778783074961ab1
#
_cell.length_a   1.000
_cell.length_b   1.000
_cell.length_c   1.000
_cell.angle_alpha   90.00
_cell.angle_beta   90.00
_cell.angle_gamma   90.00
#
_symmetry.space_group_name_H-M   'P 1'
#
loop_
_entity.id
_entity.type
_entity.pdbx_description
1 polymer ?
#
loop_
_entity_poly.entity_id
_entity_poly.type
_entity_poly.pdbx_seq_one_letter_code
_entity_poly.pdbx_strand_id
1 'polypeptide(L)'
;MSNRSRREFVQNSLGLGAGLLVGSQAQAQAEVSAPAVVKTIKPTVLKFQSTWPTRDIFNEFAQDFAKKVNDMSGGELRIDVYPTNSIVKAFGIQNAVHKGQLDGGHGVPTYWHDRHPAFSLFGSGPSFGMDSNQVLAWFQYGGGQQLYDELVQKEMNLNIQGFLYGPLTAQPLGWFKKRIDELKDMAHLRFRAVGLAADVYRELGANPTALQPADIVPWLDKGLIDAGEFNNPSSDRALGFPNVTPVCMIRSFHQSCEVFEVIFNKSRFDGLSFPLRSIIRYALQASSSDLSWKAADRFSNDYEEMRRKQGVRYYYTPEDILKAQLNAWRKIIAKESAASPIFKRIIDSQMRFAKRVVGFENDVTPSSKMAYDFWFASV
;
A
#
# COMPACT_ATOMS: atom_id res chain seq x y z
N MET A 1 -25.63 47.64 13.19
CA MET A 1 -24.73 48.48 12.42
C MET A 1 -24.36 47.68 11.16
N SER A 2 -25.01 48.08 10.15
CA SER A 2 -24.93 48.14 8.69
C SER A 2 -24.00 47.16 7.97
N ASN A 3 -24.63 46.20 7.29
CA ASN A 3 -24.13 45.43 6.17
C ASN A 3 -23.84 46.38 5.00
N ARG A 4 -22.59 46.54 4.58
CA ARG A 4 -22.24 47.10 3.26
C ARG A 4 -21.77 45.96 2.34
N SER A 5 -22.55 45.76 1.30
CA SER A 5 -22.44 44.72 0.30
C SER A 5 -21.29 45.00 -0.68
N ARG A 6 -20.61 43.91 -1.09
CA ARG A 6 -19.55 43.86 -2.11
C ARG A 6 -19.94 44.39 -3.52
N ARG A 7 -21.16 44.90 -3.69
CA ARG A 7 -21.66 45.44 -4.96
C ARG A 7 -21.33 46.92 -5.21
N GLU A 8 -20.96 47.70 -4.17
CA GLU A 8 -20.67 49.13 -4.33
C GLU A 8 -19.22 49.44 -4.76
N PHE A 9 -18.31 48.45 -4.77
CA PHE A 9 -16.92 48.68 -5.17
C PHE A 9 -16.70 48.66 -6.72
N VAL A 10 -17.66 48.12 -7.48
CA VAL A 10 -17.54 47.97 -8.92
C VAL A 10 -18.18 49.16 -9.73
N GLN A 11 -18.95 50.01 -9.07
CA GLN A 11 -19.68 51.09 -9.76
C GLN A 11 -19.01 52.50 -9.77
N ASN A 12 -17.89 52.67 -9.05
CA ASN A 12 -17.22 53.99 -8.95
C ASN A 12 -15.97 54.17 -9.79
N SER A 13 -15.72 53.34 -10.81
CA SER A 13 -14.57 53.50 -11.72
C SER A 13 -14.94 53.82 -13.16
N LEU A 14 -16.16 54.24 -13.42
CA LEU A 14 -16.57 54.74 -14.75
C LEU A 14 -17.10 56.15 -14.64
N GLY A 15 -16.21 57.14 -14.75
CA GLY A 15 -16.62 58.53 -14.89
C GLY A 15 -15.42 59.47 -14.91
N LEU A 16 -15.20 60.03 -16.05
CA LEU A 16 -14.43 61.26 -16.42
C LEU A 16 -13.26 61.04 -17.38
N GLY A 17 -13.47 61.53 -18.59
CA GLY A 17 -12.40 61.77 -19.54
C GLY A 17 -12.85 61.77 -21.01
N ALA A 18 -13.87 62.60 -21.36
CA ALA A 18 -14.04 62.99 -22.77
C ALA A 18 -13.07 64.13 -23.08
N GLY A 19 -12.24 63.97 -24.09
CA GLY A 19 -11.40 65.07 -24.58
C GLY A 19 -10.34 64.66 -25.60
N LEU A 20 -10.64 65.02 -26.86
CA LEU A 20 -9.69 65.26 -27.96
C LEU A 20 -9.15 64.07 -28.78
N LEU A 21 -9.82 63.90 -29.91
CA LEU A 21 -9.32 63.27 -31.13
C LEU A 21 -8.09 64.02 -31.66
N VAL A 22 -6.92 63.37 -31.68
CA VAL A 22 -5.87 63.60 -32.66
C VAL A 22 -5.37 62.28 -33.15
N GLY A 23 -5.52 62.00 -34.42
CA GLY A 23 -5.13 60.78 -35.07
C GLY A 23 -3.63 60.50 -35.02
N SER A 24 -3.26 59.38 -34.51
CA SER A 24 -2.04 58.71 -34.86
C SER A 24 -2.38 57.25 -35.12
N GLN A 25 -2.23 56.81 -36.37
CA GLN A 25 -2.27 55.40 -36.73
C GLN A 25 -1.09 54.71 -36.01
N ALA A 26 -1.38 54.17 -34.84
CA ALA A 26 -0.50 53.19 -34.25
C ALA A 26 -0.72 51.89 -35.00
N GLN A 27 0.19 51.51 -35.87
CA GLN A 27 0.33 50.17 -36.38
C GLN A 27 0.46 49.24 -35.18
N ALA A 28 -0.57 48.46 -34.94
CA ALA A 28 -0.50 47.29 -34.06
C ALA A 28 0.53 46.34 -34.71
N GLN A 29 1.78 46.40 -34.24
CA GLN A 29 2.72 45.34 -34.48
C GLN A 29 2.14 44.12 -33.76
N ALA A 30 1.58 43.18 -34.53
CA ALA A 30 1.32 41.85 -34.04
C ALA A 30 2.66 41.28 -33.54
N GLU A 31 2.81 41.15 -32.23
CA GLU A 31 3.89 40.34 -31.69
C GLU A 31 3.70 38.94 -32.26
N VAL A 32 4.51 38.61 -33.25
CA VAL A 32 4.68 37.27 -33.74
C VAL A 32 5.34 36.52 -32.57
N SER A 33 4.52 35.90 -31.71
CA SER A 33 5.05 34.98 -30.71
C SER A 33 5.83 33.92 -31.47
N ALA A 34 7.13 33.88 -31.21
CA ALA A 34 7.99 32.82 -31.77
C ALA A 34 7.34 31.48 -31.51
N PRO A 35 7.28 30.56 -32.50
CA PRO A 35 6.67 29.24 -32.29
C PRO A 35 7.37 28.60 -31.10
N ALA A 36 6.57 28.15 -30.15
CA ALA A 36 7.08 27.41 -28.99
C ALA A 36 7.95 26.27 -29.54
N VAL A 37 9.24 26.33 -29.26
CA VAL A 37 10.16 25.22 -29.60
C VAL A 37 9.71 24.04 -28.76
N VAL A 38 8.89 23.17 -29.34
CA VAL A 38 8.55 21.88 -28.76
C VAL A 38 9.84 21.06 -28.79
N LYS A 39 10.61 21.14 -27.70
CA LYS A 39 11.71 20.19 -27.49
C LYS A 39 11.07 18.80 -27.44
N THR A 40 11.32 18.00 -28.47
CA THR A 40 11.02 16.56 -28.43
C THR A 40 11.97 15.93 -27.41
N ILE A 41 11.53 15.90 -26.13
CA ILE A 41 12.27 15.25 -25.06
C ILE A 41 12.08 13.75 -25.25
N LYS A 42 13.17 13.04 -25.51
CA LYS A 42 13.13 11.58 -25.49
C LYS A 42 13.00 11.15 -24.02
N PRO A 43 11.90 10.49 -23.61
CA PRO A 43 11.70 10.13 -22.22
C PRO A 43 12.75 9.13 -21.73
N THR A 44 13.18 9.28 -20.49
CA THR A 44 13.82 8.19 -19.76
C THR A 44 12.74 7.15 -19.45
N VAL A 45 12.88 5.93 -19.98
CA VAL A 45 11.91 4.86 -19.75
C VAL A 45 12.44 3.92 -18.66
N LEU A 46 11.62 3.65 -17.65
CA LEU A 46 11.89 2.69 -16.59
C LEU A 46 10.96 1.48 -16.73
N LYS A 47 11.54 0.30 -16.83
CA LYS A 47 10.85 -0.97 -16.94
C LYS A 47 10.57 -1.55 -15.55
N PHE A 48 9.30 -1.58 -15.18
CA PHE A 48 8.80 -2.07 -13.89
C PHE A 48 8.00 -3.35 -14.06
N GLN A 49 7.99 -4.18 -13.03
CA GLN A 49 7.01 -5.27 -12.92
C GLN A 49 6.36 -5.24 -11.54
N SER A 50 5.03 -5.46 -11.51
CA SER A 50 4.28 -5.66 -10.27
C SER A 50 4.27 -7.14 -9.87
N THR A 51 4.05 -7.40 -8.57
CA THR A 51 3.85 -8.77 -8.05
C THR A 51 2.41 -9.27 -8.26
N TRP A 52 1.53 -8.48 -8.87
CA TRP A 52 0.09 -8.67 -8.92
C TRP A 52 -0.42 -9.17 -10.27
N PRO A 53 -1.44 -10.04 -10.29
CA PRO A 53 -2.18 -10.38 -11.51
C PRO A 53 -2.84 -9.15 -12.13
N THR A 54 -3.03 -9.16 -13.45
CA THR A 54 -3.58 -8.02 -14.21
C THR A 54 -4.95 -7.54 -13.69
N ARG A 55 -5.80 -8.45 -13.19
CA ARG A 55 -7.15 -8.13 -12.70
C ARG A 55 -7.20 -7.67 -11.25
N ASP A 56 -6.09 -7.77 -10.53
CA ASP A 56 -6.02 -7.37 -9.13
C ASP A 56 -5.98 -5.83 -9.03
N ILE A 57 -6.75 -5.27 -8.10
CA ILE A 57 -6.72 -3.83 -7.79
C ILE A 57 -5.32 -3.35 -7.42
N PHE A 58 -4.48 -4.22 -6.88
CA PHE A 58 -3.09 -3.90 -6.56
C PHE A 58 -2.26 -3.63 -7.81
N ASN A 59 -2.55 -4.30 -8.94
CA ASN A 59 -1.93 -3.95 -10.22
C ASN A 59 -2.44 -2.60 -10.74
N GLU A 60 -3.73 -2.28 -10.52
CA GLU A 60 -4.28 -0.95 -10.82
C GLU A 60 -3.54 0.13 -10.03
N PHE A 61 -3.29 -0.07 -8.73
CA PHE A 61 -2.52 0.88 -7.90
C PHE A 61 -1.09 1.07 -8.39
N ALA A 62 -0.44 0.02 -8.87
CA ALA A 62 0.89 0.13 -9.49
C ALA A 62 0.86 0.96 -10.79
N GLN A 63 -0.18 0.80 -11.62
CA GLN A 63 -0.41 1.59 -12.83
C GLN A 63 -0.72 3.05 -12.49
N ASP A 64 -1.54 3.30 -11.46
CA ASP A 64 -1.88 4.65 -11.00
C ASP A 64 -0.65 5.42 -10.51
N PHE A 65 0.25 4.75 -9.80
CA PHE A 65 1.54 5.35 -9.42
C PHE A 65 2.35 5.72 -10.66
N ALA A 66 2.52 4.79 -11.60
CA ALA A 66 3.26 5.03 -12.83
C ALA A 66 2.66 6.17 -13.64
N LYS A 67 1.32 6.19 -13.76
CA LYS A 67 0.61 7.28 -14.45
C LYS A 67 0.90 8.65 -13.81
N LYS A 68 0.86 8.76 -12.47
CA LYS A 68 1.16 10.02 -11.78
C LYS A 68 2.60 10.49 -12.04
N VAL A 69 3.57 9.58 -12.02
CA VAL A 69 4.96 9.92 -12.37
C VAL A 69 5.06 10.40 -13.82
N ASN A 70 4.42 9.68 -14.74
CA ASN A 70 4.44 10.00 -16.17
C ASN A 70 3.81 11.39 -16.43
N ASP A 71 2.65 11.67 -15.83
CA ASP A 71 1.93 12.95 -15.97
C ASP A 71 2.74 14.11 -15.36
N MET A 72 3.23 13.96 -14.14
CA MET A 72 3.95 15.00 -13.41
C MET A 72 5.31 15.35 -14.04
N SER A 73 5.93 14.40 -14.74
CA SER A 73 7.24 14.62 -15.38
C SER A 73 7.17 15.37 -16.72
N GLY A 74 5.96 15.70 -17.21
CA GLY A 74 5.81 16.37 -18.48
C GLY A 74 6.39 15.61 -19.67
N GLY A 75 6.49 14.28 -19.56
CA GLY A 75 7.04 13.40 -20.59
C GLY A 75 8.54 13.16 -20.51
N GLU A 76 9.24 13.69 -19.50
CA GLU A 76 10.68 13.44 -19.31
C GLU A 76 10.95 12.03 -18.72
N LEU A 77 10.01 11.49 -17.95
CA LEU A 77 10.10 10.16 -17.33
C LEU A 77 8.86 9.33 -17.66
N ARG A 78 9.06 8.08 -18.04
CA ARG A 78 8.00 7.11 -18.27
C ARG A 78 8.28 5.82 -17.50
N ILE A 79 7.33 5.37 -16.70
CA ILE A 79 7.35 4.06 -16.05
C ILE A 79 6.38 3.16 -16.79
N ASP A 80 6.89 2.06 -17.35
CA ASP A 80 6.10 0.99 -17.97
C ASP A 80 5.97 -0.16 -16.97
N VAL A 81 4.75 -0.41 -16.46
CA VAL A 81 4.47 -1.45 -15.47
C VAL A 81 3.90 -2.70 -16.13
N TYR A 82 4.57 -3.80 -15.96
CA TYR A 82 4.14 -5.13 -16.39
C TYR A 82 3.52 -5.89 -15.21
N PRO A 83 2.46 -6.68 -15.42
CA PRO A 83 1.89 -7.52 -14.37
C PRO A 83 2.82 -8.68 -14.00
N THR A 84 2.46 -9.39 -12.92
CA THR A 84 3.23 -10.57 -12.45
C THR A 84 3.50 -11.58 -13.56
N ASN A 85 4.63 -12.28 -13.47
CA ASN A 85 5.06 -13.33 -14.40
C ASN A 85 5.35 -12.87 -15.86
N SER A 86 5.34 -11.55 -16.13
CA SER A 86 5.69 -11.05 -17.47
C SER A 86 7.18 -11.20 -17.79
N ILE A 87 8.05 -11.00 -16.79
CA ILE A 87 9.51 -11.04 -16.95
C ILE A 87 10.11 -12.04 -15.96
N VAL A 88 9.72 -11.94 -14.67
CA VAL A 88 10.11 -12.87 -13.60
C VAL A 88 8.90 -13.23 -12.75
N LYS A 89 9.01 -14.31 -11.96
CA LYS A 89 7.98 -14.65 -10.95
C LYS A 89 7.92 -13.57 -9.86
N ALA A 90 6.77 -13.44 -9.17
CA ALA A 90 6.53 -12.41 -8.17
C ALA A 90 7.68 -12.28 -7.15
N PHE A 91 8.09 -13.37 -6.53
CA PHE A 91 9.16 -13.37 -5.52
C PHE A 91 10.58 -13.16 -6.09
N GLY A 92 10.72 -13.14 -7.42
CA GLY A 92 11.99 -12.86 -8.12
C GLY A 92 12.24 -11.38 -8.42
N ILE A 93 11.23 -10.50 -8.22
CA ILE A 93 11.31 -9.10 -8.65
C ILE A 93 12.44 -8.35 -7.95
N GLN A 94 12.60 -8.48 -6.63
CA GLN A 94 13.67 -7.80 -5.90
C GLN A 94 15.06 -8.15 -6.47
N ASN A 95 15.29 -9.44 -6.81
CA ASN A 95 16.55 -9.86 -7.40
C ASN A 95 16.75 -9.32 -8.82
N ALA A 96 15.68 -9.28 -9.64
CA ALA A 96 15.71 -8.71 -10.96
C ALA A 96 16.01 -7.21 -10.96
N VAL A 97 15.45 -6.47 -10.00
CA VAL A 97 15.75 -5.04 -9.79
C VAL A 97 17.18 -4.84 -9.32
N HIS A 98 17.65 -5.61 -8.32
CA HIS A 98 19.04 -5.56 -7.85
C HIS A 98 20.04 -5.73 -9.00
N LYS A 99 19.80 -6.71 -9.88
CA LYS A 99 20.67 -7.02 -11.02
C LYS A 99 20.49 -6.09 -12.24
N GLY A 100 19.54 -5.17 -12.22
CA GLY A 100 19.24 -4.28 -13.35
C GLY A 100 18.52 -4.96 -14.53
N GLN A 101 17.96 -6.15 -14.34
CA GLN A 101 17.07 -6.79 -15.33
C GLN A 101 15.73 -6.04 -15.41
N LEU A 102 15.29 -5.48 -14.28
CA LEU A 102 14.21 -4.52 -14.14
C LEU A 102 14.79 -3.20 -13.59
N ASP A 103 14.24 -2.07 -14.04
CA ASP A 103 14.59 -0.77 -13.47
C ASP A 103 13.88 -0.53 -12.14
N GLY A 104 12.75 -1.21 -11.90
CA GLY A 104 12.05 -1.17 -10.65
C GLY A 104 10.95 -2.23 -10.53
N GLY A 105 10.29 -2.23 -9.39
CA GLY A 105 9.22 -3.16 -9.07
C GLY A 105 8.23 -2.60 -8.07
N HIS A 106 7.04 -3.19 -8.07
CA HIS A 106 5.95 -2.88 -7.15
C HIS A 106 5.49 -4.15 -6.45
N GLY A 107 5.46 -4.13 -5.12
CA GLY A 107 5.08 -5.29 -4.33
C GLY A 107 4.87 -4.95 -2.86
N VAL A 108 5.18 -5.89 -1.99
CA VAL A 108 5.18 -5.73 -0.54
C VAL A 108 6.47 -6.27 0.06
N PRO A 109 7.04 -5.63 1.09
CA PRO A 109 8.32 -6.03 1.65
C PRO A 109 8.34 -7.46 2.18
N THR A 110 7.21 -7.96 2.68
CA THR A 110 7.08 -9.31 3.23
C THR A 110 7.43 -10.43 2.23
N TYR A 111 7.39 -10.16 0.92
CA TYR A 111 7.76 -11.14 -0.12
C TYR A 111 9.27 -11.42 -0.17
N TRP A 112 10.06 -10.61 0.52
CA TRP A 112 11.52 -10.80 0.63
C TRP A 112 11.94 -11.43 1.96
N HIS A 113 10.99 -11.95 2.72
CA HIS A 113 11.21 -12.58 4.03
C HIS A 113 12.31 -13.65 4.01
N ASP A 114 12.32 -14.52 2.99
CA ASP A 114 13.31 -15.58 2.85
C ASP A 114 14.77 -15.07 2.74
N ARG A 115 14.95 -13.79 2.37
CA ARG A 115 16.27 -13.15 2.37
C ARG A 115 16.66 -12.68 3.76
N HIS A 116 15.70 -12.04 4.45
CA HIS A 116 15.86 -11.58 5.82
C HIS A 116 14.49 -11.31 6.46
N PRO A 117 14.21 -11.87 7.66
CA PRO A 117 12.91 -11.71 8.32
C PRO A 117 12.49 -10.25 8.55
N ALA A 118 13.45 -9.34 8.73
CA ALA A 118 13.20 -7.92 8.95
C ALA A 118 12.46 -7.22 7.81
N PHE A 119 12.49 -7.74 6.59
CA PHE A 119 11.67 -7.18 5.50
C PHE A 119 10.18 -7.15 5.85
N SER A 120 9.67 -8.20 6.51
CA SER A 120 8.27 -8.24 6.94
C SER A 120 7.89 -7.14 7.92
N LEU A 121 8.84 -6.54 8.64
CA LEU A 121 8.56 -5.47 9.60
C LEU A 121 8.18 -4.14 8.92
N PHE A 122 8.47 -3.98 7.63
CA PHE A 122 8.22 -2.74 6.91
C PHE A 122 6.83 -2.64 6.29
N GLY A 123 5.99 -3.63 6.43
CA GLY A 123 4.66 -3.56 5.82
C GLY A 123 3.62 -4.49 6.41
N SER A 124 4.03 -5.52 7.16
CA SER A 124 3.13 -6.58 7.61
C SER A 124 3.54 -7.20 8.95
N GLY A 125 4.27 -6.47 9.75
CA GLY A 125 4.75 -6.92 11.07
C GLY A 125 3.69 -6.81 12.17
N PRO A 126 4.11 -6.90 13.43
CA PRO A 126 3.22 -6.88 14.59
C PRO A 126 2.48 -5.56 14.81
N SER A 127 2.86 -4.50 14.12
CA SER A 127 2.35 -3.12 14.13
C SER A 127 2.17 -2.44 15.48
N PHE A 128 2.11 -3.17 16.59
CA PHE A 128 1.94 -2.65 17.96
C PHE A 128 0.71 -1.76 18.16
N GLY A 129 -0.38 -2.07 17.45
CA GLY A 129 -1.62 -1.30 17.43
C GLY A 129 -1.67 -0.16 16.40
N MET A 130 -0.58 0.12 15.71
CA MET A 130 -0.59 1.06 14.59
C MET A 130 -1.44 0.53 13.43
N ASP A 131 -2.20 1.41 12.81
CA ASP A 131 -2.76 1.17 11.50
C ASP A 131 -1.71 1.39 10.39
N SER A 132 -2.08 1.13 9.15
CA SER A 132 -1.16 1.27 8.01
C SER A 132 -0.71 2.70 7.74
N ASN A 133 -1.55 3.70 8.04
CA ASN A 133 -1.17 5.11 7.91
C ASN A 133 -0.15 5.52 8.99
N GLN A 134 -0.32 4.99 10.21
CA GLN A 134 0.65 5.21 11.29
C GLN A 134 1.99 4.50 11.03
N VAL A 135 1.97 3.33 10.36
CA VAL A 135 3.19 2.67 9.89
C VAL A 135 3.90 3.51 8.83
N LEU A 136 3.16 4.12 7.89
CA LEU A 136 3.74 5.08 6.93
C LEU A 136 4.29 6.33 7.63
N ALA A 137 3.60 6.83 8.66
CA ALA A 137 4.09 7.96 9.47
C ALA A 137 5.39 7.59 10.21
N TRP A 138 5.48 6.37 10.78
CA TRP A 138 6.75 5.86 11.33
C TRP A 138 7.84 5.81 10.28
N PHE A 139 7.52 5.31 9.09
CA PHE A 139 8.49 5.21 8.00
C PHE A 139 9.05 6.56 7.59
N GLN A 140 8.20 7.58 7.45
CA GLN A 140 8.57 8.94 7.03
C GLN A 140 9.23 9.77 8.16
N TYR A 141 8.72 9.68 9.41
CA TYR A 141 9.06 10.57 10.50
C TYR A 141 9.62 9.87 11.73
N GLY A 142 9.52 8.55 11.81
CA GLY A 142 9.98 7.74 12.94
C GLY A 142 11.33 7.04 12.73
N GLY A 143 12.02 7.35 11.63
CA GLY A 143 13.32 6.73 11.30
C GLY A 143 13.20 5.44 10.46
N GLY A 144 11.99 5.07 10.01
CA GLY A 144 11.77 3.85 9.26
C GLY A 144 12.52 3.80 7.93
N GLN A 145 12.54 4.92 7.16
CA GLN A 145 13.28 4.99 5.89
C GLN A 145 14.78 4.69 6.08
N GLN A 146 15.41 5.26 7.12
CA GLN A 146 16.83 5.03 7.38
C GLN A 146 17.11 3.56 7.73
N LEU A 147 16.24 2.95 8.54
CA LEU A 147 16.35 1.53 8.91
C LEU A 147 16.11 0.61 7.71
N TYR A 148 15.18 0.99 6.82
CA TYR A 148 14.94 0.28 5.57
C TYR A 148 16.17 0.35 4.65
N ASP A 149 16.70 1.54 4.43
CA ASP A 149 17.90 1.73 3.60
C ASP A 149 19.11 0.99 4.17
N GLU A 150 19.24 0.95 5.50
CA GLU A 150 20.28 0.17 6.16
C GLU A 150 20.12 -1.34 5.94
N LEU A 151 18.90 -1.88 6.12
CA LEU A 151 18.61 -3.29 5.83
C LEU A 151 18.93 -3.63 4.38
N VAL A 152 18.40 -2.84 3.44
CA VAL A 152 18.51 -3.14 2.01
C VAL A 152 19.93 -2.97 1.49
N GLN A 153 20.55 -1.83 1.78
CA GLN A 153 21.80 -1.42 1.13
C GLN A 153 23.04 -1.85 1.89
N LYS A 154 23.00 -1.90 3.23
CA LYS A 154 24.16 -2.26 4.04
C LYS A 154 24.14 -3.72 4.47
N GLU A 155 23.04 -4.17 5.10
CA GLU A 155 22.92 -5.53 5.63
C GLU A 155 22.84 -6.55 4.48
N MET A 156 21.96 -6.28 3.48
CA MET A 156 21.71 -7.19 2.36
C MET A 156 22.55 -6.87 1.12
N ASN A 157 23.32 -5.78 1.12
CA ASN A 157 24.14 -5.32 0.00
C ASN A 157 23.39 -5.29 -1.35
N LEU A 158 22.13 -4.81 -1.35
CA LEU A 158 21.31 -4.73 -2.55
C LEU A 158 21.44 -3.36 -3.23
N ASN A 159 21.59 -3.35 -4.53
CA ASN A 159 21.57 -2.13 -5.36
C ASN A 159 20.12 -1.68 -5.58
N ILE A 160 19.44 -1.32 -4.47
CA ILE A 160 18.02 -0.97 -4.45
C ILE A 160 17.81 0.32 -3.65
N GLN A 161 16.98 1.21 -4.19
CA GLN A 161 16.32 2.30 -3.48
C GLN A 161 14.84 1.98 -3.37
N GLY A 162 14.32 1.85 -2.16
CA GLY A 162 12.93 1.53 -1.91
C GLY A 162 12.17 2.62 -1.17
N PHE A 163 10.86 2.62 -1.36
CA PHE A 163 9.91 3.53 -0.72
C PHE A 163 8.65 2.76 -0.35
N LEU A 164 8.03 3.12 0.77
CA LEU A 164 6.73 2.60 1.15
C LEU A 164 5.63 3.60 0.83
N TYR A 165 4.48 3.09 0.44
CA TYR A 165 3.26 3.88 0.22
C TYR A 165 2.01 3.00 0.43
N GLY A 166 0.85 3.58 0.52
CA GLY A 166 -0.42 2.95 0.86
C GLY A 166 -1.23 3.97 1.59
N PRO A 167 -2.12 3.69 2.54
CA PRO A 167 -2.25 2.52 3.41
C PRO A 167 -3.22 1.45 2.89
N LEU A 168 -3.08 0.21 3.35
CA LEU A 168 -4.04 -0.87 3.17
C LEU A 168 -4.74 -1.20 4.50
N THR A 169 -5.88 -1.89 4.42
CA THR A 169 -6.62 -2.35 5.61
C THR A 169 -5.96 -3.57 6.26
N ALA A 170 -6.37 -3.87 7.51
CA ALA A 170 -6.05 -5.14 8.13
C ALA A 170 -6.58 -6.31 7.29
N GLN A 171 -5.79 -7.37 7.18
CA GLN A 171 -6.18 -8.57 6.44
C GLN A 171 -7.18 -9.43 7.24
N PRO A 172 -8.04 -10.22 6.56
CA PRO A 172 -8.83 -11.25 7.20
C PRO A 172 -7.90 -12.35 7.79
N LEU A 173 -8.34 -13.06 8.82
CA LEU A 173 -7.66 -14.29 9.28
C LEU A 173 -7.49 -15.26 8.11
N GLY A 174 -8.46 -15.31 7.22
CA GLY A 174 -8.36 -16.09 5.98
C GLY A 174 -9.72 -16.55 5.46
N TRP A 175 -9.61 -17.30 4.38
CA TRP A 175 -10.70 -17.94 3.68
C TRP A 175 -10.70 -19.45 3.95
N PHE A 176 -11.87 -19.99 4.34
CA PHE A 176 -12.03 -21.34 4.84
C PHE A 176 -13.23 -22.04 4.21
N LYS A 177 -13.20 -23.37 4.14
CA LYS A 177 -14.35 -24.18 3.71
C LYS A 177 -15.46 -24.22 4.79
N LYS A 178 -15.10 -24.06 6.05
CA LYS A 178 -16.00 -24.01 7.21
C LYS A 178 -15.55 -22.94 8.19
N ARG A 179 -16.46 -22.49 9.06
CA ARG A 179 -16.16 -21.54 10.12
C ARG A 179 -15.11 -22.12 11.09
N ILE A 180 -14.24 -21.25 11.57
CA ILE A 180 -13.27 -21.52 12.63
C ILE A 180 -13.89 -20.99 13.94
N ASP A 181 -14.13 -21.85 14.88
CA ASP A 181 -14.83 -21.53 16.13
C ASP A 181 -13.89 -21.42 17.34
N GLU A 182 -12.72 -22.06 17.29
CA GLU A 182 -11.74 -22.05 18.36
C GLU A 182 -10.31 -22.31 17.84
N LEU A 183 -9.30 -22.03 18.67
CA LEU A 183 -7.89 -22.15 18.29
C LEU A 183 -7.50 -23.54 17.78
N LYS A 184 -8.08 -24.61 18.35
CA LYS A 184 -7.77 -25.96 17.88
C LYS A 184 -8.16 -26.23 16.43
N ASP A 185 -9.12 -25.48 15.88
CA ASP A 185 -9.53 -25.61 14.48
C ASP A 185 -8.46 -25.15 13.49
N MET A 186 -7.47 -24.39 13.96
CA MET A 186 -6.30 -23.99 13.16
C MET A 186 -5.26 -25.11 13.03
N ALA A 187 -5.31 -26.13 13.92
CA ALA A 187 -4.31 -27.17 13.96
C ALA A 187 -4.25 -27.97 12.66
N HIS A 188 -3.02 -28.19 12.16
CA HIS A 188 -2.69 -28.98 10.97
C HIS A 188 -3.25 -28.48 9.64
N LEU A 189 -3.95 -27.32 9.61
CA LEU A 189 -4.40 -26.74 8.34
C LEU A 189 -3.21 -26.45 7.44
N ARG A 190 -3.21 -26.95 6.21
CA ARG A 190 -2.31 -26.51 5.15
C ARG A 190 -2.78 -25.12 4.73
N PHE A 191 -2.03 -24.11 5.12
CA PHE A 191 -2.49 -22.73 5.07
C PHE A 191 -1.55 -21.86 4.20
N ARG A 192 -2.11 -21.05 3.31
CA ARG A 192 -1.29 -20.07 2.61
C ARG A 192 -1.07 -18.85 3.48
N ALA A 193 0.19 -18.58 3.79
CA ALA A 193 0.63 -17.31 4.40
C ALA A 193 2.05 -16.98 3.95
N VAL A 194 2.46 -15.72 4.09
CA VAL A 194 3.78 -15.24 3.68
C VAL A 194 4.47 -14.47 4.81
N GLY A 195 5.80 -14.41 4.76
CA GLY A 195 6.60 -13.63 5.70
C GLY A 195 6.44 -14.08 7.15
N LEU A 196 6.60 -13.16 8.10
CA LEU A 196 6.41 -13.44 9.53
C LEU A 196 5.00 -13.85 9.89
N ALA A 197 3.99 -13.52 9.07
CA ALA A 197 2.64 -14.03 9.27
C ALA A 197 2.59 -15.55 9.17
N ALA A 198 3.38 -16.17 8.30
CA ALA A 198 3.51 -17.63 8.25
C ALA A 198 4.00 -18.21 9.58
N ASP A 199 4.93 -17.54 10.27
CA ASP A 199 5.39 -17.96 11.60
C ASP A 199 4.28 -17.82 12.65
N VAL A 200 3.46 -16.77 12.58
CA VAL A 200 2.27 -16.64 13.43
C VAL A 200 1.34 -17.84 13.23
N TYR A 201 1.00 -18.18 11.98
CA TYR A 201 0.14 -19.36 11.71
C TYR A 201 0.76 -20.67 12.18
N ARG A 202 2.07 -20.81 12.11
CA ARG A 202 2.79 -21.99 12.64
C ARG A 202 2.66 -22.07 14.15
N GLU A 203 2.75 -20.95 14.86
CA GLU A 203 2.51 -20.90 16.32
C GLU A 203 1.04 -21.20 16.69
N LEU A 204 0.09 -20.99 15.79
CA LEU A 204 -1.31 -21.39 15.94
C LEU A 204 -1.55 -22.87 15.61
N GLY A 205 -0.53 -23.63 15.23
CA GLY A 205 -0.61 -25.05 14.89
C GLY A 205 -0.89 -25.37 13.42
N ALA A 206 -1.00 -24.37 12.53
CA ALA A 206 -1.16 -24.61 11.10
C ALA A 206 0.17 -24.97 10.41
N ASN A 207 0.07 -25.46 9.18
CA ASN A 207 1.21 -25.76 8.29
C ASN A 207 1.25 -24.73 7.14
N PRO A 208 1.94 -23.58 7.32
CA PRO A 208 1.95 -22.52 6.33
C PRO A 208 2.83 -22.84 5.12
N THR A 209 2.38 -22.41 3.94
CA THR A 209 3.11 -22.48 2.67
C THR A 209 3.01 -21.13 1.97
N ALA A 210 4.15 -20.60 1.52
CA ALA A 210 4.20 -19.35 0.76
C ALA A 210 3.82 -19.61 -0.71
N LEU A 211 2.79 -18.92 -1.19
CA LEU A 211 2.36 -18.95 -2.59
C LEU A 211 2.19 -17.53 -3.10
N GLN A 212 2.59 -17.28 -4.35
CA GLN A 212 2.29 -16.02 -5.02
C GLN A 212 0.78 -15.88 -5.27
N PRO A 213 0.23 -14.65 -5.42
CA PRO A 213 -1.21 -14.42 -5.48
C PRO A 213 -1.95 -15.28 -6.53
N ALA A 214 -1.37 -15.42 -7.72
CA ALA A 214 -1.99 -16.15 -8.82
C ALA A 214 -2.18 -17.66 -8.55
N ASP A 215 -1.45 -18.23 -7.60
CA ASP A 215 -1.46 -19.68 -7.32
C ASP A 215 -2.41 -20.04 -6.17
N ILE A 216 -2.88 -19.09 -5.36
CA ILE A 216 -3.62 -19.37 -4.12
C ILE A 216 -4.93 -20.10 -4.39
N VAL A 217 -5.82 -19.47 -5.18
CA VAL A 217 -7.15 -20.04 -5.47
C VAL A 217 -7.06 -21.35 -6.25
N PRO A 218 -6.18 -21.52 -7.27
CA PRO A 218 -5.95 -22.81 -7.89
C PRO A 218 -5.49 -23.92 -6.93
N TRP A 219 -4.71 -23.60 -5.89
CA TRP A 219 -4.30 -24.59 -4.88
C TRP A 219 -5.42 -24.92 -3.89
N LEU A 220 -6.25 -23.94 -3.52
CA LEU A 220 -7.48 -24.19 -2.72
C LEU A 220 -8.47 -25.08 -3.45
N ASP A 221 -8.71 -24.83 -4.74
CA ASP A 221 -9.63 -25.57 -5.58
C ASP A 221 -9.19 -27.05 -5.71
N LYS A 222 -7.90 -27.27 -5.96
CA LYS A 222 -7.30 -28.61 -6.04
C LYS A 222 -7.14 -29.32 -4.68
N GLY A 223 -7.45 -28.63 -3.57
CA GLY A 223 -7.26 -29.19 -2.22
C GLY A 223 -5.79 -29.42 -1.85
N LEU A 224 -4.85 -28.70 -2.47
CA LEU A 224 -3.43 -28.71 -2.11
C LEU A 224 -3.16 -27.92 -0.83
N ILE A 225 -3.98 -26.90 -0.57
CA ILE A 225 -4.09 -26.21 0.71
C ILE A 225 -5.56 -26.23 1.18
N ASP A 226 -5.78 -26.10 2.49
CA ASP A 226 -7.10 -26.19 3.10
C ASP A 226 -7.73 -24.81 3.29
N ALA A 227 -6.88 -23.80 3.48
CA ALA A 227 -7.25 -22.41 3.71
C ALA A 227 -6.12 -21.46 3.30
N GLY A 228 -6.40 -20.17 3.27
CA GLY A 228 -5.38 -19.16 2.98
C GLY A 228 -5.92 -17.75 3.16
N GLU A 229 -5.01 -16.82 3.33
CA GLU A 229 -5.27 -15.37 3.32
C GLU A 229 -4.74 -14.75 2.03
N PHE A 230 -5.27 -13.56 1.72
CA PHE A 230 -4.59 -12.70 0.76
C PHE A 230 -4.61 -11.25 1.25
N ASN A 231 -5.73 -10.49 1.09
CA ASN A 231 -5.67 -9.11 1.56
C ASN A 231 -7.02 -8.45 1.84
N ASN A 232 -7.78 -8.14 0.82
CA ASN A 232 -8.94 -7.25 0.89
C ASN A 232 -10.07 -7.76 0.00
N PRO A 233 -11.32 -7.27 0.20
CA PRO A 233 -12.47 -7.75 -0.55
C PRO A 233 -12.33 -7.68 -2.08
N SER A 234 -11.73 -6.62 -2.61
CA SER A 234 -11.60 -6.45 -4.07
C SER A 234 -10.59 -7.43 -4.67
N SER A 235 -9.42 -7.58 -4.05
CA SER A 235 -8.40 -8.56 -4.48
C SER A 235 -8.89 -9.98 -4.31
N ASP A 236 -9.46 -10.32 -3.15
CA ASP A 236 -9.94 -11.66 -2.83
C ASP A 236 -11.05 -12.09 -3.80
N ARG A 237 -11.96 -11.16 -4.14
CA ARG A 237 -12.98 -11.37 -5.16
C ARG A 237 -12.37 -11.56 -6.56
N ALA A 238 -11.43 -10.72 -6.95
CA ALA A 238 -10.78 -10.78 -8.26
C ALA A 238 -9.97 -12.07 -8.46
N LEU A 239 -9.37 -12.59 -7.40
CA LEU A 239 -8.67 -13.89 -7.39
C LEU A 239 -9.64 -15.07 -7.40
N GLY A 240 -10.89 -14.89 -6.97
CA GLY A 240 -11.93 -15.93 -7.01
C GLY A 240 -12.10 -16.72 -5.72
N PHE A 241 -11.64 -16.23 -4.57
CA PHE A 241 -11.85 -16.92 -3.28
C PHE A 241 -13.31 -17.31 -3.00
N PRO A 242 -14.32 -16.45 -3.26
CA PRO A 242 -15.72 -16.82 -3.04
C PRO A 242 -16.18 -18.07 -3.76
N ASN A 243 -15.54 -18.42 -4.87
CA ASN A 243 -15.93 -19.58 -5.70
C ASN A 243 -15.46 -20.92 -5.10
N VAL A 244 -14.44 -20.90 -4.23
CA VAL A 244 -13.81 -22.13 -3.70
C VAL A 244 -13.91 -22.25 -2.18
N THR A 245 -14.06 -21.11 -1.48
CA THR A 245 -14.14 -21.03 -0.02
C THR A 245 -15.21 -20.03 0.40
N PRO A 246 -16.39 -20.47 0.92
CA PRO A 246 -17.52 -19.56 1.18
C PRO A 246 -17.43 -18.82 2.52
N VAL A 247 -16.43 -19.07 3.35
CA VAL A 247 -16.28 -18.48 4.68
C VAL A 247 -15.04 -17.62 4.76
N CYS A 248 -15.22 -16.35 5.11
CA CYS A 248 -14.14 -15.43 5.40
C CYS A 248 -14.17 -15.06 6.90
N MET A 249 -13.07 -15.34 7.59
CA MET A 249 -12.88 -14.97 9.00
C MET A 249 -12.17 -13.62 9.06
N ILE A 250 -12.85 -12.59 9.58
CA ILE A 250 -12.33 -11.20 9.61
C ILE A 250 -11.86 -10.80 11.01
N ARG A 251 -11.07 -9.72 11.08
CA ARG A 251 -10.34 -9.23 12.26
C ARG A 251 -9.23 -10.17 12.68
N SER A 252 -7.99 -9.81 12.45
CA SER A 252 -6.84 -10.65 12.76
C SER A 252 -5.61 -9.80 13.06
N PHE A 253 -4.80 -10.28 14.00
CA PHE A 253 -3.53 -9.64 14.36
C PHE A 253 -2.32 -10.26 13.66
N HIS A 254 -2.51 -11.27 12.78
CA HIS A 254 -1.39 -11.82 12.02
C HIS A 254 -0.79 -10.79 11.07
N GLN A 255 -1.65 -9.91 10.50
CA GLN A 255 -1.28 -8.81 9.60
C GLN A 255 -2.32 -7.69 9.73
N SER A 256 -2.22 -6.93 10.81
CA SER A 256 -3.17 -5.86 11.16
C SER A 256 -2.94 -4.56 10.40
N CYS A 257 -1.84 -4.45 9.68
CA CYS A 257 -1.53 -3.37 8.74
C CYS A 257 -0.82 -3.92 7.52
N GLU A 258 -0.92 -3.22 6.40
CA GLU A 258 -0.08 -3.47 5.24
C GLU A 258 0.14 -2.19 4.45
N VAL A 259 1.33 -2.10 3.84
CA VAL A 259 1.70 -1.03 2.92
C VAL A 259 2.45 -1.63 1.73
N PHE A 260 2.35 -0.95 0.59
CA PHE A 260 3.12 -1.32 -0.59
C PHE A 260 4.55 -0.84 -0.51
N GLU A 261 5.38 -1.51 -1.30
CA GLU A 261 6.75 -1.15 -1.59
C GLU A 261 6.91 -0.87 -3.08
N VAL A 262 7.56 0.25 -3.39
CA VAL A 262 8.09 0.51 -4.73
C VAL A 262 9.60 0.52 -4.63
N ILE A 263 10.26 -0.36 -5.39
CA ILE A 263 11.71 -0.48 -5.44
C ILE A 263 12.24 -0.05 -6.80
N PHE A 264 13.37 0.65 -6.80
CA PHE A 264 14.12 1.02 -7.97
C PHE A 264 15.50 0.38 -7.93
N ASN A 265 16.05 0.01 -9.09
CA ASN A 265 17.49 -0.19 -9.18
C ASN A 265 18.17 1.11 -8.78
N LYS A 266 19.00 1.07 -7.72
CA LYS A 266 19.57 2.29 -7.10
C LYS A 266 20.39 3.10 -8.09
N SER A 267 21.21 2.44 -8.92
CA SER A 267 22.04 3.11 -9.91
C SER A 267 21.18 3.84 -10.97
N ARG A 268 20.05 3.25 -11.35
CA ARG A 268 19.09 3.90 -12.26
C ARG A 268 18.39 5.08 -11.61
N PHE A 269 17.97 4.93 -10.34
CA PHE A 269 17.32 6.00 -9.57
C PHE A 269 18.27 7.18 -9.32
N ASP A 270 19.51 6.91 -8.90
CA ASP A 270 20.51 7.93 -8.62
C ASP A 270 20.93 8.68 -9.89
N GLY A 271 20.88 8.02 -11.04
CA GLY A 271 21.13 8.64 -12.36
C GLY A 271 20.03 9.60 -12.84
N LEU A 272 18.85 9.63 -12.19
CA LEU A 272 17.80 10.60 -12.49
C LEU A 272 18.17 11.98 -11.94
N SER A 273 17.73 13.04 -12.62
CA SER A 273 17.86 14.40 -12.11
C SER A 273 17.14 14.59 -10.77
N PHE A 274 17.54 15.60 -10.00
CA PHE A 274 16.87 15.91 -8.73
C PHE A 274 15.36 16.17 -8.90
N PRO A 275 14.88 16.95 -9.90
CA PRO A 275 13.45 17.11 -10.14
C PRO A 275 12.72 15.79 -10.37
N LEU A 276 13.26 14.88 -11.20
CA LEU A 276 12.63 13.59 -11.48
C LEU A 276 12.55 12.69 -10.24
N ARG A 277 13.60 12.67 -9.41
CA ARG A 277 13.57 11.96 -8.13
C ARG A 277 12.54 12.56 -7.16
N SER A 278 12.38 13.88 -7.16
CA SER A 278 11.36 14.56 -6.36
C SER A 278 9.95 14.22 -6.85
N ILE A 279 9.72 14.21 -8.17
CA ILE A 279 8.46 13.80 -8.78
C ILE A 279 8.08 12.38 -8.32
N ILE A 280 9.02 11.42 -8.36
CA ILE A 280 8.76 10.05 -7.88
C ILE A 280 8.30 10.06 -6.42
N ARG A 281 8.98 10.79 -5.54
CA ARG A 281 8.64 10.86 -4.10
C ARG A 281 7.26 11.46 -3.87
N TYR A 282 6.93 12.56 -4.55
CA TYR A 282 5.62 13.19 -4.41
C TYR A 282 4.50 12.41 -5.11
N ALA A 283 4.80 11.73 -6.21
CA ALA A 283 3.86 10.80 -6.83
C ALA A 283 3.48 9.63 -5.92
N LEU A 284 4.42 9.11 -5.10
CA LEU A 284 4.13 8.10 -4.08
C LEU A 284 3.18 8.63 -3.00
N GLN A 285 3.39 9.87 -2.52
CA GLN A 285 2.50 10.49 -1.54
C GLN A 285 1.11 10.75 -2.13
N ALA A 286 1.02 11.28 -3.35
CA ALA A 286 -0.23 11.46 -4.07
C ALA A 286 -0.96 10.12 -4.33
N SER A 287 -0.19 9.08 -4.67
CA SER A 287 -0.73 7.72 -4.84
C SER A 287 -1.23 7.14 -3.53
N SER A 288 -0.59 7.43 -2.38
CA SER A 288 -1.06 6.99 -1.06
C SER A 288 -2.45 7.55 -0.74
N SER A 289 -2.68 8.84 -0.98
CA SER A 289 -3.98 9.47 -0.75
C SER A 289 -5.06 8.91 -1.68
N ASP A 290 -4.78 8.86 -2.98
CA ASP A 290 -5.72 8.38 -4.00
C ASP A 290 -6.09 6.89 -3.77
N LEU A 291 -5.09 6.04 -3.50
CA LEU A 291 -5.28 4.64 -3.16
C LEU A 291 -6.17 4.47 -1.91
N SER A 292 -5.92 5.25 -0.86
CA SER A 292 -6.70 5.19 0.38
C SER A 292 -8.19 5.47 0.14
N TRP A 293 -8.49 6.50 -0.66
CA TRP A 293 -9.87 6.85 -1.01
C TRP A 293 -10.53 5.80 -1.93
N LYS A 294 -9.82 5.38 -2.97
CA LYS A 294 -10.27 4.32 -3.88
C LYS A 294 -10.51 3.00 -3.15
N ALA A 295 -9.61 2.63 -2.23
CA ALA A 295 -9.75 1.43 -1.41
C ALA A 295 -10.97 1.50 -0.50
N ALA A 296 -11.24 2.62 0.17
CA ALA A 296 -12.41 2.78 1.03
C ALA A 296 -13.72 2.55 0.27
N ASP A 297 -13.86 3.12 -0.93
CA ASP A 297 -15.04 2.91 -1.79
C ASP A 297 -15.11 1.48 -2.33
N ARG A 298 -14.05 1.00 -3.00
CA ARG A 298 -14.07 -0.27 -3.71
C ARG A 298 -14.17 -1.46 -2.76
N PHE A 299 -13.41 -1.46 -1.67
CA PHE A 299 -13.43 -2.57 -0.71
C PHE A 299 -14.78 -2.71 -0.03
N SER A 300 -15.42 -1.61 0.36
CA SER A 300 -16.74 -1.64 0.97
C SER A 300 -17.83 -2.12 0.00
N ASN A 301 -17.78 -1.68 -1.25
CA ASN A 301 -18.72 -2.14 -2.28
C ASN A 301 -18.54 -3.63 -2.59
N ASP A 302 -17.30 -4.10 -2.78
CA ASP A 302 -17.01 -5.51 -3.07
C ASP A 302 -17.33 -6.42 -1.87
N TYR A 303 -17.10 -5.96 -0.63
CA TYR A 303 -17.49 -6.66 0.60
C TYR A 303 -19.01 -6.90 0.62
N GLU A 304 -19.82 -5.85 0.38
CA GLU A 304 -21.27 -5.96 0.36
C GLU A 304 -21.77 -6.85 -0.81
N GLU A 305 -21.14 -6.74 -1.97
CA GLU A 305 -21.50 -7.57 -3.12
C GLU A 305 -21.21 -9.04 -2.88
N MET A 306 -20.05 -9.38 -2.34
CA MET A 306 -19.71 -10.77 -1.97
C MET A 306 -20.69 -11.33 -0.94
N ARG A 307 -21.04 -10.53 0.08
CA ARG A 307 -22.00 -10.93 1.12
C ARG A 307 -23.39 -11.16 0.55
N ARG A 308 -23.91 -10.23 -0.27
CA ARG A 308 -25.31 -10.23 -0.73
C ARG A 308 -25.54 -11.12 -1.95
N LYS A 309 -24.57 -11.17 -2.89
CA LYS A 309 -24.76 -11.82 -4.19
C LYS A 309 -23.95 -13.10 -4.38
N GLN A 310 -22.81 -13.24 -3.69
CA GLN A 310 -21.94 -14.41 -3.86
C GLN A 310 -22.02 -15.38 -2.68
N GLY A 311 -22.88 -15.11 -1.69
CA GLY A 311 -23.14 -16.02 -0.56
C GLY A 311 -21.96 -16.16 0.42
N VAL A 312 -21.01 -15.22 0.41
CA VAL A 312 -19.89 -15.22 1.35
C VAL A 312 -20.38 -14.98 2.77
N ARG A 313 -19.97 -15.83 3.67
CA ARG A 313 -20.29 -15.74 5.10
C ARG A 313 -19.08 -15.18 5.84
N TYR A 314 -19.25 -13.99 6.42
CA TYR A 314 -18.24 -13.33 7.22
C TYR A 314 -18.46 -13.60 8.70
N TYR A 315 -17.40 -14.02 9.40
CA TYR A 315 -17.41 -14.23 10.85
C TYR A 315 -16.23 -13.53 11.49
N TYR A 316 -16.39 -13.05 12.71
CA TYR A 316 -15.28 -12.52 13.49
C TYR A 316 -14.39 -13.66 13.97
N THR A 317 -13.08 -13.42 13.92
CA THR A 317 -12.10 -14.33 14.51
C THR A 317 -12.35 -14.44 16.00
N PRO A 318 -12.41 -15.66 16.57
CA PRO A 318 -12.54 -15.91 18.00
C PRO A 318 -11.45 -15.24 18.82
N GLU A 319 -11.80 -14.80 20.04
CA GLU A 319 -10.90 -14.04 20.91
C GLU A 319 -9.67 -14.84 21.36
N ASP A 320 -9.82 -16.15 21.56
CA ASP A 320 -8.72 -17.07 21.88
C ASP A 320 -7.67 -17.10 20.78
N ILE A 321 -8.07 -17.09 19.50
CA ILE A 321 -7.17 -16.99 18.33
C ILE A 321 -6.48 -15.63 18.30
N LEU A 322 -7.22 -14.53 18.53
CA LEU A 322 -6.64 -13.19 18.56
C LEU A 322 -5.56 -13.06 19.66
N LYS A 323 -5.84 -13.61 20.87
CA LYS A 323 -4.86 -13.66 21.96
C LYS A 323 -3.67 -14.54 21.63
N ALA A 324 -3.90 -15.69 20.99
CA ALA A 324 -2.84 -16.59 20.55
C ALA A 324 -1.91 -15.92 19.53
N GLN A 325 -2.46 -15.13 18.58
CA GLN A 325 -1.67 -14.35 17.60
C GLN A 325 -0.75 -13.33 18.29
N LEU A 326 -1.26 -12.58 19.27
CA LEU A 326 -0.44 -11.61 20.01
C LEU A 326 0.67 -12.31 20.82
N ASN A 327 0.39 -13.49 21.39
CA ASN A 327 1.41 -14.30 22.05
C ASN A 327 2.43 -14.88 21.06
N ALA A 328 1.99 -15.31 19.88
CA ALA A 328 2.88 -15.74 18.80
C ALA A 328 3.85 -14.62 18.39
N TRP A 329 3.33 -13.40 18.21
CA TRP A 329 4.17 -12.23 17.92
C TRP A 329 5.24 -12.01 19.00
N ARG A 330 4.93 -12.13 20.29
CA ARG A 330 5.94 -12.00 21.37
C ARG A 330 7.06 -13.00 21.22
N LYS A 331 6.76 -14.25 20.90
CA LYS A 331 7.77 -15.32 20.71
C LYS A 331 8.63 -15.04 19.48
N ILE A 332 8.00 -14.69 18.36
CA ILE A 332 8.68 -14.38 17.10
C ILE A 332 9.62 -13.18 17.28
N ILE A 333 9.14 -12.10 17.89
CA ILE A 333 9.96 -10.90 18.18
C ILE A 333 11.16 -11.26 19.05
N ALA A 334 10.96 -12.04 20.11
CA ALA A 334 12.05 -12.44 20.99
C ALA A 334 13.12 -13.27 20.25
N LYS A 335 12.68 -14.26 19.45
CA LYS A 335 13.55 -15.14 18.66
C LYS A 335 14.34 -14.35 17.63
N GLU A 336 13.67 -13.57 16.78
CA GLU A 336 14.30 -12.87 15.66
C GLU A 336 15.17 -11.69 16.14
N SER A 337 14.78 -11.01 17.23
CA SER A 337 15.61 -9.97 17.86
C SER A 337 16.90 -10.51 18.47
N ALA A 338 16.89 -11.74 18.99
CA ALA A 338 18.10 -12.39 19.49
C ALA A 338 19.04 -12.80 18.35
N ALA A 339 18.48 -13.16 17.18
CA ALA A 339 19.23 -13.61 16.01
C ALA A 339 19.78 -12.46 15.15
N SER A 340 19.12 -11.29 15.14
CA SER A 340 19.44 -10.19 14.22
C SER A 340 19.41 -8.81 14.91
N PRO A 341 20.59 -8.12 15.01
CA PRO A 341 20.65 -6.77 15.57
C PRO A 341 19.82 -5.74 14.79
N ILE A 342 19.76 -5.83 13.45
CA ILE A 342 18.95 -4.91 12.64
C ILE A 342 17.46 -5.15 12.88
N PHE A 343 17.02 -6.41 12.98
CA PHE A 343 15.63 -6.73 13.32
C PHE A 343 15.23 -6.11 14.66
N LYS A 344 16.08 -6.29 15.69
CA LYS A 344 15.85 -5.70 17.02
C LYS A 344 15.72 -4.18 16.97
N ARG A 345 16.61 -3.49 16.24
CA ARG A 345 16.57 -2.02 16.14
C ARG A 345 15.29 -1.53 15.45
N ILE A 346 14.81 -2.24 14.43
CA ILE A 346 13.54 -1.92 13.76
C ILE A 346 12.38 -2.07 14.74
N ILE A 347 12.30 -3.19 15.45
CA ILE A 347 11.27 -3.45 16.48
C ILE A 347 11.29 -2.36 17.57
N ASP A 348 12.46 -2.06 18.13
CA ASP A 348 12.60 -1.03 19.18
C ASP A 348 12.15 0.35 18.68
N SER A 349 12.43 0.68 17.42
CA SER A 349 11.98 1.93 16.80
C SER A 349 10.47 1.97 16.63
N GLN A 350 9.86 0.90 16.07
CA GLN A 350 8.42 0.79 15.92
C GLN A 350 7.69 0.86 17.25
N MET A 351 8.15 0.12 18.26
CA MET A 351 7.53 0.13 19.59
C MET A 351 7.53 1.52 20.24
N ARG A 352 8.66 2.25 20.18
CA ARG A 352 8.71 3.62 20.71
C ARG A 352 7.75 4.56 19.98
N PHE A 353 7.67 4.46 18.65
CA PHE A 353 6.78 5.28 17.84
C PHE A 353 5.32 4.93 18.12
N ALA A 354 4.97 3.65 18.08
CA ALA A 354 3.63 3.13 18.33
C ALA A 354 3.10 3.55 19.73
N LYS A 355 3.91 3.39 20.76
CA LYS A 355 3.53 3.80 22.15
C LYS A 355 3.06 5.24 22.19
N ARG A 356 3.68 6.15 21.45
CA ARG A 356 3.32 7.57 21.42
C ARG A 356 2.09 7.84 20.55
N VAL A 357 2.08 7.33 19.30
CA VAL A 357 1.02 7.70 18.34
C VAL A 357 -0.29 6.97 18.62
N VAL A 358 -0.23 5.68 18.93
CA VAL A 358 -1.42 4.90 19.27
C VAL A 358 -1.99 5.34 20.62
N GLY A 359 -1.11 5.63 21.61
CA GLY A 359 -1.53 6.18 22.90
C GLY A 359 -2.30 7.48 22.72
N PHE A 360 -1.74 8.44 21.96
CA PHE A 360 -2.41 9.70 21.65
C PHE A 360 -3.77 9.49 20.97
N GLU A 361 -3.84 8.64 19.96
CA GLU A 361 -5.07 8.38 19.21
C GLU A 361 -6.15 7.75 20.10
N ASN A 362 -5.78 6.79 20.95
CA ASN A 362 -6.71 6.18 21.91
C ASN A 362 -7.31 7.21 22.90
N ASP A 363 -6.53 8.23 23.25
CA ASP A 363 -6.99 9.27 24.16
C ASP A 363 -7.92 10.29 23.49
N VAL A 364 -7.70 10.60 22.19
CA VAL A 364 -8.39 11.73 21.53
C VAL A 364 -9.48 11.30 20.56
N THR A 365 -9.46 10.06 20.04
CA THR A 365 -10.39 9.62 19.01
C THR A 365 -11.61 8.92 19.60
N PRO A 366 -12.83 9.44 19.39
CA PRO A 366 -14.03 8.76 19.84
C PRO A 366 -14.27 7.48 19.02
N SER A 367 -14.99 6.52 19.64
CA SER A 367 -15.29 5.23 19.00
C SER A 367 -16.15 5.41 17.75
N SER A 368 -15.58 5.11 16.58
CA SER A 368 -16.32 5.06 15.31
C SER A 368 -17.44 4.01 15.33
N LYS A 369 -17.22 2.90 16.06
CA LYS A 369 -18.25 1.86 16.23
C LYS A 369 -19.45 2.38 17.01
N MET A 370 -19.24 3.15 18.06
CA MET A 370 -20.34 3.75 18.83
C MET A 370 -21.17 4.69 17.95
N ALA A 371 -20.51 5.53 17.14
CA ALA A 371 -21.21 6.42 16.21
C ALA A 371 -21.97 5.64 15.12
N TYR A 372 -21.36 4.61 14.54
CA TYR A 372 -22.00 3.74 13.55
C TYR A 372 -23.26 3.05 14.14
N ASP A 373 -23.12 2.44 15.32
CA ASP A 373 -24.25 1.75 15.98
C ASP A 373 -25.41 2.72 16.29
N PHE A 374 -25.09 3.94 16.71
CA PHE A 374 -26.11 4.96 16.98
C PHE A 374 -26.95 5.29 15.73
N TRP A 375 -26.31 5.39 14.57
CA TRP A 375 -27.02 5.79 13.33
C TRP A 375 -27.65 4.61 12.59
N PHE A 376 -27.12 3.40 12.71
CA PHE A 376 -27.46 2.29 11.80
C PHE A 376 -27.84 0.97 12.48
N ALA A 377 -27.59 0.76 13.77
CA ALA A 377 -27.94 -0.50 14.43
C ALA A 377 -29.42 -0.61 14.89
N SER A 378 -30.22 0.44 14.68
CA SER A 378 -31.65 0.49 15.08
C SER A 378 -32.61 0.29 13.92
N VAL A 379 -32.16 -0.24 12.78
CA VAL A 379 -32.99 -0.52 11.62
C VAL A 379 -33.07 -2.01 11.34
#